data_b9c3e341e0c212b12d6ecdbc250d65bb
#
_entry.id   b9c3e341e0c212b12d6ecdbc250d65bb
#
_cell.length_a   1.000
_cell.length_b   1.000
_cell.length_c   1.000
_cell.angle_alpha   90.00
_cell.angle_beta   90.00
_cell.angle_gamma   90.00
#
_symmetry.space_group_name_H-M   'P 1'
#
loop_
_entity.id
_entity.type
_entity.pdbx_description
1 polymer ?
#
loop_
_entity_poly.entity_id
_entity_poly.type
_entity_poly.pdbx_seq_one_letter_code
_entity_poly.pdbx_strand_id
1 'polypeptide(L)'
;MHKYKVETHLHTSQGSDCGQNTGEEMAIAYKKAGYCAIVVTDHFFNGNTAVRGNYSWGKKISLFMKGYEDAKATGKKIGLDVYFGFEYNNRGSEFLIYNLGEEWLCSYPEIMTDSLEKVLAKVRNDGGFVIHAHPFREAPYIPNPGRVIPEHTDAVEVINKTQGDITSPPNRLAYEYSQKYDLICFSGSDVHSVRYLLGGGIAFEKKPKSLDDIIKTVKKREHILL
;
A
#
# COMPACT_ATOMS: atom_id res chain seq x y z
N MET A 1 -18.00 5.67 17.23
CA MET A 1 -17.92 4.31 16.64
C MET A 1 -17.36 4.46 15.24
N HIS A 2 -16.13 3.99 14.97
CA HIS A 2 -15.46 4.08 13.66
C HIS A 2 -16.14 3.14 12.66
N LYS A 3 -16.90 3.71 11.74
CA LYS A 3 -17.80 2.96 10.84
C LYS A 3 -17.23 2.71 9.44
N TYR A 4 -16.26 3.52 9.02
CA TYR A 4 -15.80 3.54 7.64
C TYR A 4 -14.44 2.90 7.54
N LYS A 5 -14.41 1.61 7.12
CA LYS A 5 -13.19 0.82 6.95
C LYS A 5 -12.57 1.07 5.58
N VAL A 6 -11.26 1.21 5.56
CA VAL A 6 -10.43 1.34 4.35
C VAL A 6 -9.33 0.28 4.40
N GLU A 7 -9.27 -0.59 3.39
CA GLU A 7 -8.10 -1.45 3.19
C GLU A 7 -6.97 -0.63 2.58
N THR A 8 -5.80 -0.77 3.12
CA THR A 8 -4.64 0.06 2.80
C THR A 8 -3.50 -0.68 2.13
N HIS A 9 -3.54 -2.02 2.07
CA HIS A 9 -2.49 -2.83 1.49
C HIS A 9 -3.07 -4.10 0.87
N LEU A 10 -3.24 -4.09 -0.46
CA LEU A 10 -3.76 -5.24 -1.20
C LEU A 10 -3.13 -5.35 -2.60
N HIS A 11 -3.06 -6.59 -3.08
CA HIS A 11 -2.47 -6.95 -4.36
C HIS A 11 -3.47 -7.57 -5.31
N THR A 12 -3.36 -7.25 -6.60
CA THR A 12 -4.17 -7.83 -7.68
C THR A 12 -3.31 -8.75 -8.56
N SER A 13 -3.94 -9.71 -9.22
CA SER A 13 -3.24 -10.60 -10.17
C SER A 13 -2.77 -9.89 -11.44
N GLN A 14 -3.28 -8.71 -11.73
CA GLN A 14 -2.85 -7.91 -12.88
C GLN A 14 -1.55 -7.14 -12.62
N GLY A 15 -1.29 -6.73 -11.38
CA GLY A 15 -0.13 -5.93 -11.01
C GLY A 15 0.95 -6.71 -10.27
N SER A 16 0.56 -7.70 -9.44
CA SER A 16 1.46 -8.50 -8.60
C SER A 16 1.42 -9.97 -9.00
N ASP A 17 2.58 -10.59 -9.23
CA ASP A 17 2.71 -12.00 -9.63
C ASP A 17 2.23 -12.98 -8.55
N CYS A 18 2.26 -12.56 -7.28
CA CYS A 18 1.71 -13.30 -6.14
C CYS A 18 0.21 -13.06 -5.91
N GLY A 19 -0.40 -12.07 -6.57
CA GLY A 19 -1.83 -11.82 -6.52
C GLY A 19 -2.65 -12.94 -7.16
N GLN A 20 -3.70 -13.40 -6.51
CA GLN A 20 -4.52 -14.53 -6.97
C GLN A 20 -5.85 -14.09 -7.58
N ASN A 21 -6.26 -12.86 -7.35
CA ASN A 21 -7.55 -12.36 -7.77
C ASN A 21 -7.42 -11.03 -8.52
N THR A 22 -8.35 -10.79 -9.45
CA THR A 22 -8.41 -9.55 -10.22
C THR A 22 -8.81 -8.36 -9.35
N GLY A 23 -8.57 -7.14 -9.84
CA GLY A 23 -9.06 -5.92 -9.19
C GLY A 23 -10.57 -5.92 -8.99
N GLU A 24 -11.34 -6.44 -9.98
CA GLU A 24 -12.79 -6.63 -9.86
C GLU A 24 -13.16 -7.53 -8.69
N GLU A 25 -12.55 -8.73 -8.61
CA GLU A 25 -12.82 -9.70 -7.54
C GLU A 25 -12.48 -9.14 -6.16
N MET A 26 -11.34 -8.43 -6.05
CA MET A 26 -10.95 -7.74 -4.81
C MET A 26 -11.97 -6.68 -4.42
N ALA A 27 -12.40 -5.82 -5.35
CA ALA A 27 -13.39 -4.79 -5.06
C ALA A 27 -14.72 -5.38 -4.57
N ILE A 28 -15.21 -6.45 -5.21
CA ILE A 28 -16.44 -7.15 -4.80
C ILE A 28 -16.29 -7.74 -3.39
N ALA A 29 -15.16 -8.40 -3.10
CA ALA A 29 -14.92 -9.04 -1.81
C ALA A 29 -14.85 -8.03 -0.67
N TYR A 30 -14.12 -6.94 -0.84
CA TYR A 30 -14.01 -5.89 0.18
C TYR A 30 -15.32 -5.14 0.40
N LYS A 31 -16.09 -4.89 -0.67
CA LYS A 31 -17.45 -4.34 -0.53
C LYS A 31 -18.34 -5.24 0.31
N LYS A 32 -18.34 -6.55 0.05
CA LYS A 32 -19.10 -7.54 0.84
C LYS A 32 -18.64 -7.59 2.29
N ALA A 33 -17.34 -7.40 2.55
CA ALA A 33 -16.77 -7.32 3.90
C ALA A 33 -17.06 -6.01 4.63
N GLY A 34 -17.82 -5.09 4.00
CA GLY A 34 -18.28 -3.84 4.62
C GLY A 34 -17.23 -2.73 4.64
N TYR A 35 -16.24 -2.77 3.74
CA TYR A 35 -15.31 -1.65 3.52
C TYR A 35 -15.97 -0.57 2.68
N CYS A 36 -15.60 0.68 2.95
CA CYS A 36 -16.05 1.83 2.15
C CYS A 36 -15.04 2.21 1.07
N ALA A 37 -13.78 1.84 1.25
CA ALA A 37 -12.73 2.06 0.28
C ALA A 37 -11.62 1.00 0.35
N ILE A 38 -10.85 0.88 -0.74
CA ILE A 38 -9.61 0.11 -0.83
C ILE A 38 -8.53 0.95 -1.52
N VAL A 39 -7.27 0.72 -1.16
CA VAL A 39 -6.10 1.23 -1.89
C VAL A 39 -5.42 0.05 -2.55
N VAL A 40 -5.36 0.02 -3.88
CA VAL A 40 -4.63 -1.00 -4.63
C VAL A 40 -3.14 -0.64 -4.61
N THR A 41 -2.30 -1.55 -4.11
CA THR A 41 -0.87 -1.33 -3.85
C THR A 41 -0.01 -2.43 -4.47
N ASP A 42 -0.25 -2.75 -5.73
CA ASP A 42 0.49 -3.78 -6.42
C ASP A 42 2.02 -3.55 -6.37
N HIS A 43 2.78 -4.64 -6.39
CA HIS A 43 4.24 -4.62 -6.42
C HIS A 43 4.76 -3.91 -7.67
N PHE A 44 5.55 -2.86 -7.44
CA PHE A 44 6.19 -2.12 -8.52
C PHE A 44 7.28 -2.95 -9.21
N PHE A 45 7.88 -2.45 -10.30
CA PHE A 45 8.79 -3.19 -11.17
C PHE A 45 10.08 -3.69 -10.51
N ASN A 46 10.44 -3.16 -9.36
CA ASN A 46 11.56 -3.61 -8.52
C ASN A 46 11.15 -4.64 -7.45
N GLY A 47 9.86 -4.96 -7.35
CA GLY A 47 9.28 -6.02 -6.52
C GLY A 47 8.76 -7.20 -7.34
N ASN A 48 7.81 -7.94 -6.78
CA ASN A 48 7.21 -9.13 -7.41
C ASN A 48 6.07 -8.76 -8.38
N THR A 49 6.37 -7.91 -9.36
CA THR A 49 5.39 -7.45 -10.35
C THR A 49 4.95 -8.53 -11.34
N ALA A 50 3.68 -8.51 -11.74
CA ALA A 50 3.15 -9.33 -12.83
C ALA A 50 3.49 -8.76 -14.24
N VAL A 51 3.91 -7.48 -14.31
CA VAL A 51 4.22 -6.81 -15.58
C VAL A 51 5.60 -7.24 -16.07
N ARG A 52 5.63 -8.29 -16.89
CA ARG A 52 6.85 -8.86 -17.46
C ARG A 52 6.95 -8.54 -18.95
N GLY A 53 8.17 -8.40 -19.44
CA GLY A 53 8.46 -8.17 -20.87
C GLY A 53 9.23 -6.88 -21.13
N ASN A 54 9.75 -6.78 -22.34
CA ASN A 54 10.53 -5.61 -22.78
C ASN A 54 9.61 -4.59 -23.46
N TYR A 55 8.93 -3.79 -22.64
CA TYR A 55 8.04 -2.72 -23.08
C TYR A 55 8.69 -1.35 -22.88
N SER A 56 8.23 -0.34 -23.64
CA SER A 56 8.53 1.06 -23.32
C SER A 56 8.01 1.42 -21.93
N TRP A 57 8.62 2.42 -21.28
CA TRP A 57 8.25 2.83 -19.92
C TRP A 57 6.75 3.14 -19.79
N GLY A 58 6.20 3.99 -20.65
CA GLY A 58 4.77 4.30 -20.62
C GLY A 58 3.88 3.07 -20.80
N LYS A 59 4.30 2.09 -21.64
CA LYS A 59 3.56 0.83 -21.78
C LYS A 59 3.61 -0.03 -20.53
N LYS A 60 4.76 -0.08 -19.83
CA LYS A 60 4.88 -0.77 -18.53
C LYS A 60 3.93 -0.14 -17.51
N ILE A 61 3.92 1.18 -17.40
CA ILE A 61 3.01 1.90 -16.49
C ILE A 61 1.55 1.60 -16.84
N SER A 62 1.16 1.73 -18.10
CA SER A 62 -0.21 1.39 -18.53
C SER A 62 -0.64 -0.06 -18.23
N LEU A 63 0.28 -1.02 -18.29
CA LEU A 63 0.01 -2.40 -17.89
C LEU A 63 -0.11 -2.54 -16.37
N PHE A 64 0.73 -1.83 -15.63
CA PHE A 64 0.73 -1.82 -14.16
C PHE A 64 -0.57 -1.25 -13.57
N MET A 65 -1.14 -0.22 -14.21
CA MET A 65 -2.38 0.40 -13.78
C MET A 65 -3.63 -0.51 -13.89
N LYS A 66 -3.56 -1.62 -14.63
CA LYS A 66 -4.74 -2.44 -14.95
C LYS A 66 -5.48 -3.00 -13.74
N GLY A 67 -4.77 -3.44 -12.71
CA GLY A 67 -5.41 -3.96 -11.50
C GLY A 67 -6.22 -2.88 -10.78
N TYR A 68 -5.64 -1.70 -10.64
CA TYR A 68 -6.33 -0.54 -10.09
C TYR A 68 -7.52 -0.09 -10.96
N GLU A 69 -7.35 0.00 -12.28
CA GLU A 69 -8.41 0.42 -13.20
C GLU A 69 -9.61 -0.53 -13.16
N ASP A 70 -9.35 -1.83 -13.12
CA ASP A 70 -10.36 -2.89 -13.02
C ASP A 70 -11.12 -2.79 -11.69
N ALA A 71 -10.40 -2.68 -10.56
CA ALA A 71 -11.00 -2.46 -9.25
C ALA A 71 -11.84 -1.18 -9.21
N LYS A 72 -11.33 -0.08 -9.79
CA LYS A 72 -12.00 1.23 -9.82
C LYS A 72 -13.27 1.21 -10.66
N ALA A 73 -13.24 0.57 -11.83
CA ALA A 73 -14.41 0.42 -12.70
C ALA A 73 -15.53 -0.36 -12.00
N THR A 74 -15.18 -1.43 -11.29
CA THR A 74 -16.11 -2.23 -10.49
C THR A 74 -16.57 -1.48 -9.25
N GLY A 75 -15.66 -0.85 -8.52
CA GLY A 75 -15.96 -0.03 -7.34
C GLY A 75 -17.02 1.04 -7.62
N LYS A 76 -16.90 1.72 -8.78
CA LYS A 76 -17.90 2.71 -9.24
C LYS A 76 -19.30 2.12 -9.37
N LYS A 77 -19.42 0.87 -9.84
CA LYS A 77 -20.72 0.19 -10.03
C LYS A 77 -21.35 -0.24 -8.70
N ILE A 78 -20.53 -0.65 -7.73
CA ILE A 78 -21.02 -1.24 -6.47
C ILE A 78 -20.96 -0.27 -5.27
N GLY A 79 -20.50 0.97 -5.47
CA GLY A 79 -20.41 1.99 -4.42
C GLY A 79 -19.26 1.72 -3.42
N LEU A 80 -18.09 1.29 -3.92
CA LEU A 80 -16.83 1.18 -3.20
C LEU A 80 -15.86 2.21 -3.78
N ASP A 81 -15.26 3.03 -2.93
CA ASP A 81 -14.21 3.94 -3.38
C ASP A 81 -12.90 3.16 -3.58
N VAL A 82 -12.20 3.40 -4.69
CA VAL A 82 -10.95 2.70 -5.01
C VAL A 82 -9.88 3.74 -5.32
N TYR A 83 -8.78 3.65 -4.58
CA TYR A 83 -7.63 4.55 -4.71
C TYR A 83 -6.42 3.79 -5.24
N PHE A 84 -5.52 4.54 -5.86
CA PHE A 84 -4.25 4.03 -6.36
C PHE A 84 -3.13 4.30 -5.35
N GLY A 85 -2.32 3.30 -5.13
CA GLY A 85 -1.01 3.34 -4.54
C GLY A 85 -0.14 2.29 -5.21
N PHE A 86 1.09 2.13 -4.78
CA PHE A 86 1.96 1.05 -5.23
C PHE A 86 2.95 0.66 -4.15
N GLU A 87 3.41 -0.58 -4.16
CA GLU A 87 4.43 -1.06 -3.25
C GLU A 87 5.79 -1.06 -3.93
N TYR A 88 6.65 -0.13 -3.50
CA TYR A 88 8.02 0.03 -3.98
C TYR A 88 8.99 -0.80 -3.14
N ASN A 89 9.73 -1.71 -3.77
CA ASN A 89 10.73 -2.54 -3.10
C ASN A 89 12.15 -1.97 -3.25
N ASN A 90 12.94 -2.03 -2.20
CA ASN A 90 14.37 -1.79 -2.28
C ASN A 90 15.12 -2.79 -1.42
N ARG A 91 15.64 -3.85 -2.06
CA ARG A 91 16.42 -4.91 -1.40
C ARG A 91 15.70 -5.54 -0.20
N GLY A 92 14.39 -5.78 -0.35
CA GLY A 92 13.55 -6.39 0.67
C GLY A 92 12.93 -5.41 1.68
N SER A 93 13.30 -4.13 1.68
CA SER A 93 12.51 -3.09 2.34
C SER A 93 11.42 -2.62 1.39
N GLU A 94 10.17 -2.56 1.84
CA GLU A 94 9.01 -2.24 1.01
C GLU A 94 8.28 -1.01 1.54
N PHE A 95 7.79 -0.19 0.61
CA PHE A 95 7.15 1.10 0.92
C PHE A 95 5.88 1.24 0.11
N LEU A 96 4.76 1.47 0.80
CA LEU A 96 3.52 1.87 0.13
C LEU A 96 3.61 3.36 -0.20
N ILE A 97 3.46 3.68 -1.46
CA ILE A 97 3.48 5.04 -1.97
C ILE A 97 2.07 5.44 -2.39
N TYR A 98 1.56 6.51 -1.78
CA TYR A 98 0.24 7.03 -2.06
C TYR A 98 0.28 8.44 -2.63
N ASN A 99 -0.85 8.87 -3.19
CA ASN A 99 -1.09 10.22 -3.69
C ASN A 99 -0.25 10.65 -4.90
N LEU A 100 0.35 9.67 -5.60
CA LEU A 100 1.02 9.87 -6.88
C LEU A 100 0.40 8.92 -7.89
N GLY A 101 0.09 9.42 -9.09
CA GLY A 101 -0.66 8.67 -10.10
C GLY A 101 0.19 8.27 -11.31
N GLU A 102 -0.53 7.81 -12.35
CA GLU A 102 0.06 7.36 -13.62
C GLU A 102 0.96 8.40 -14.27
N GLU A 103 0.52 9.68 -14.32
CA GLU A 103 1.29 10.77 -14.92
C GLU A 103 2.65 10.95 -14.23
N TRP A 104 2.68 10.90 -12.90
CA TRP A 104 3.92 10.99 -12.14
C TRP A 104 4.83 9.80 -12.44
N LEU A 105 4.31 8.58 -12.44
CA LEU A 105 5.07 7.37 -12.77
C LEU A 105 5.62 7.44 -14.20
N CYS A 106 4.82 7.91 -15.17
CA CYS A 106 5.27 8.10 -16.55
C CYS A 106 6.42 9.12 -16.66
N SER A 107 6.41 10.16 -15.82
CA SER A 107 7.41 11.25 -15.84
C SER A 107 8.71 10.93 -15.09
N TYR A 108 8.77 9.78 -14.36
CA TYR A 108 9.91 9.45 -13.50
C TYR A 108 10.43 8.01 -13.73
N PRO A 109 10.96 7.68 -14.91
CA PRO A 109 11.57 6.37 -15.15
C PRO A 109 12.82 6.11 -14.30
N GLU A 110 13.51 7.16 -13.84
CA GLU A 110 14.68 7.09 -12.96
C GLU A 110 14.37 6.47 -11.59
N ILE A 111 13.10 6.30 -11.21
CA ILE A 111 12.67 5.55 -10.00
C ILE A 111 13.28 4.15 -9.95
N MET A 112 13.62 3.56 -11.09
CA MET A 112 14.23 2.23 -11.18
C MET A 112 15.75 2.22 -10.94
N THR A 113 16.42 3.37 -11.01
CA THR A 113 17.88 3.50 -10.95
C THR A 113 18.40 4.41 -9.85
N ASP A 114 17.55 5.30 -9.36
CA ASP A 114 17.87 6.21 -8.26
C ASP A 114 18.06 5.46 -6.93
N SER A 115 18.83 6.04 -6.00
CA SER A 115 18.93 5.50 -4.64
C SER A 115 17.59 5.58 -3.92
N LEU A 116 17.36 4.70 -2.94
CA LEU A 116 16.12 4.69 -2.16
C LEU A 116 15.82 6.06 -1.57
N GLU A 117 16.83 6.69 -0.95
CA GLU A 117 16.69 7.99 -0.29
C GLU A 117 16.26 9.08 -1.30
N LYS A 118 16.82 9.04 -2.52
CA LYS A 118 16.45 9.98 -3.59
C LYS A 118 15.01 9.74 -4.06
N VAL A 119 14.62 8.48 -4.23
CA VAL A 119 13.24 8.12 -4.61
C VAL A 119 12.25 8.60 -3.55
N LEU A 120 12.45 8.25 -2.28
CA LEU A 120 11.52 8.61 -1.21
C LEU A 120 11.47 10.12 -0.97
N ALA A 121 12.61 10.82 -1.06
CA ALA A 121 12.65 12.28 -1.01
C ALA A 121 11.84 12.92 -2.15
N LYS A 122 12.00 12.42 -3.39
CA LYS A 122 11.23 12.91 -4.54
C LYS A 122 9.74 12.64 -4.38
N VAL A 123 9.36 11.43 -3.97
CA VAL A 123 7.97 11.08 -3.66
C VAL A 123 7.33 12.11 -2.73
N ARG A 124 7.99 12.41 -1.60
CA ARG A 124 7.47 13.35 -0.60
C ARG A 124 7.44 14.80 -1.10
N ASN A 125 8.47 15.23 -1.83
CA ASN A 125 8.54 16.59 -2.42
C ASN A 125 7.44 16.83 -3.45
N ASP A 126 7.03 15.77 -4.17
CA ASP A 126 5.98 15.84 -5.19
C ASP A 126 4.57 15.60 -4.59
N GLY A 127 4.45 15.56 -3.26
CA GLY A 127 3.17 15.46 -2.56
C GLY A 127 2.70 14.03 -2.29
N GLY A 128 3.56 13.03 -2.51
CA GLY A 128 3.30 11.65 -2.13
C GLY A 128 3.37 11.43 -0.62
N PHE A 129 2.83 10.30 -0.18
CA PHE A 129 2.83 9.86 1.22
C PHE A 129 3.49 8.48 1.29
N VAL A 130 4.52 8.35 2.14
CA VAL A 130 5.37 7.17 2.25
C VAL A 130 5.04 6.39 3.51
N ILE A 131 4.62 5.14 3.35
CA ILE A 131 4.38 4.20 4.45
C ILE A 131 5.42 3.09 4.37
N HIS A 132 6.22 2.88 5.41
CA HIS A 132 7.12 1.75 5.48
C HIS A 132 6.29 0.49 5.76
N ALA A 133 6.15 -0.36 4.76
CA ALA A 133 5.37 -1.59 4.85
C ALA A 133 6.14 -2.65 5.66
N HIS A 134 5.45 -3.33 6.57
CA HIS A 134 5.97 -4.48 7.36
C HIS A 134 7.50 -4.52 7.56
N PRO A 135 8.12 -3.47 8.15
CA PRO A 135 9.58 -3.27 8.13
C PRO A 135 10.40 -4.37 8.81
N PHE A 136 9.78 -5.18 9.64
CA PHE A 136 10.44 -6.28 10.38
C PHE A 136 9.99 -7.66 9.92
N ARG A 137 9.41 -7.76 8.71
CA ARG A 137 9.13 -9.05 8.06
C ARG A 137 10.45 -9.80 7.86
N GLU A 138 10.47 -11.06 8.29
CA GLU A 138 11.58 -11.98 8.04
C GLU A 138 11.18 -12.97 6.94
N ALA A 139 12.00 -13.06 5.90
CA ALA A 139 11.84 -14.05 4.85
C ALA A 139 13.21 -14.35 4.21
N PRO A 140 13.43 -15.55 3.64
CA PRO A 140 14.73 -15.92 3.07
C PRO A 140 15.22 -14.98 1.97
N TYR A 141 14.32 -14.27 1.31
CA TYR A 141 14.63 -13.31 0.24
C TYR A 141 14.88 -11.89 0.73
N ILE A 142 14.72 -11.60 2.04
CA ILE A 142 14.97 -10.29 2.64
C ILE A 142 16.37 -10.28 3.26
N PRO A 143 17.36 -9.60 2.64
CA PRO A 143 18.74 -9.66 3.12
C PRO A 143 18.97 -8.89 4.42
N ASN A 144 18.20 -7.85 4.70
CA ASN A 144 18.34 -6.96 5.85
C ASN A 144 16.98 -6.67 6.48
N PRO A 145 16.36 -7.64 7.17
CA PRO A 145 15.11 -7.39 7.89
C PRO A 145 15.34 -6.32 8.98
N GLY A 146 14.34 -5.43 9.15
CA GLY A 146 14.43 -4.37 10.15
C GLY A 146 15.27 -3.14 9.75
N ARG A 147 15.64 -2.98 8.46
CA ARG A 147 16.21 -1.72 7.98
C ARG A 147 15.19 -0.59 8.13
N VAL A 148 15.51 0.43 8.92
CA VAL A 148 14.62 1.58 9.17
C VAL A 148 15.14 2.84 8.47
N ILE A 149 14.22 3.68 7.94
CA ILE A 149 14.52 4.91 7.20
C ILE A 149 13.53 6.00 7.65
N PRO A 150 13.60 6.42 8.92
CA PRO A 150 12.58 7.31 9.49
C PRO A 150 12.54 8.69 8.84
N GLU A 151 13.68 9.21 8.38
CA GLU A 151 13.81 10.55 7.77
C GLU A 151 13.05 10.68 6.44
N HIS A 152 12.77 9.58 5.77
CA HIS A 152 12.05 9.54 4.49
C HIS A 152 10.68 8.84 4.59
N THR A 153 10.22 8.55 5.81
CA THR A 153 8.99 7.80 6.08
C THR A 153 7.96 8.69 6.79
N ASP A 154 6.72 8.71 6.34
CA ASP A 154 5.62 9.44 6.98
C ASP A 154 4.86 8.56 7.98
N ALA A 155 4.71 7.27 7.65
CA ALA A 155 3.97 6.31 8.45
C ALA A 155 4.63 4.92 8.42
N VAL A 156 4.28 4.08 9.38
CA VAL A 156 4.74 2.68 9.47
C VAL A 156 3.53 1.76 9.53
N GLU A 157 3.53 0.71 8.74
CA GLU A 157 2.59 -0.39 8.87
C GLU A 157 2.96 -1.20 10.12
N VAL A 158 2.36 -0.81 11.25
CA VAL A 158 2.59 -1.43 12.56
C VAL A 158 1.73 -2.69 12.76
N ILE A 159 0.69 -2.86 11.95
CA ILE A 159 -0.08 -4.09 11.83
C ILE A 159 -0.14 -4.49 10.36
N ASN A 160 0.59 -5.54 10.00
CA ASN A 160 0.40 -6.26 8.76
C ASN A 160 -0.29 -7.59 9.11
N LYS A 161 -1.51 -7.79 8.61
CA LYS A 161 -2.33 -8.94 9.03
C LYS A 161 -1.77 -10.30 8.58
N THR A 162 -0.95 -10.35 7.53
CA THR A 162 -0.26 -11.60 7.16
C THR A 162 0.77 -12.02 8.20
N GLN A 163 1.21 -11.10 9.05
CA GLN A 163 2.15 -11.34 10.14
C GLN A 163 1.47 -11.46 11.51
N GLY A 164 0.14 -11.35 11.56
CA GLY A 164 -0.65 -11.46 12.78
C GLY A 164 -1.23 -10.13 13.29
N ASP A 165 -1.46 -10.06 14.58
CA ASP A 165 -1.95 -8.84 15.25
C ASP A 165 -0.78 -7.99 15.80
N ILE A 166 -1.10 -6.92 16.50
CA ILE A 166 -0.12 -5.98 17.07
C ILE A 166 0.85 -6.65 18.07
N THR A 167 0.50 -7.81 18.63
CA THR A 167 1.32 -8.53 19.61
C THR A 167 2.33 -9.48 18.96
N SER A 168 2.18 -9.78 17.67
CA SER A 168 3.15 -10.60 16.94
C SER A 168 4.53 -9.92 16.91
N PRO A 169 5.65 -10.68 16.95
CA PRO A 169 6.97 -10.09 17.05
C PRO A 169 7.29 -9.03 15.99
N PRO A 170 7.05 -9.23 14.68
CA PRO A 170 7.38 -8.23 13.67
C PRO A 170 6.51 -6.97 13.78
N ASN A 171 5.20 -7.11 14.08
CA ASN A 171 4.29 -5.98 14.24
C ASN A 171 4.63 -5.17 15.50
N ARG A 172 5.00 -5.85 16.60
CA ARG A 172 5.46 -5.16 17.82
C ARG A 172 6.72 -4.34 17.56
N LEU A 173 7.71 -4.88 16.86
CA LEU A 173 8.93 -4.14 16.49
C LEU A 173 8.60 -2.95 15.57
N ALA A 174 7.65 -3.10 14.64
CA ALA A 174 7.18 -2.02 13.79
C ALA A 174 6.49 -0.92 14.60
N TYR A 175 5.71 -1.29 15.63
CA TYR A 175 5.11 -0.33 16.55
C TYR A 175 6.19 0.41 17.37
N GLU A 176 7.16 -0.30 17.96
CA GLU A 176 8.29 0.30 18.69
C GLU A 176 9.09 1.28 17.80
N TYR A 177 9.31 0.92 16.54
CA TYR A 177 9.93 1.79 15.54
C TYR A 177 9.11 3.07 15.31
N SER A 178 7.78 2.96 15.12
CA SER A 178 6.92 4.11 14.92
C SER A 178 6.95 5.06 16.14
N GLN A 179 6.92 4.52 17.34
CA GLN A 179 6.98 5.33 18.58
C GLN A 179 8.33 6.03 18.74
N LYS A 180 9.43 5.33 18.46
CA LYS A 180 10.79 5.87 18.57
C LYS A 180 11.02 7.12 17.70
N TYR A 181 10.40 7.18 16.53
CA TYR A 181 10.61 8.25 15.55
C TYR A 181 9.38 9.11 15.32
N ASP A 182 8.37 8.99 16.18
CA ASP A 182 7.08 9.72 16.10
C ASP A 182 6.36 9.59 14.74
N LEU A 183 6.48 8.41 14.10
CA LEU A 183 5.85 8.13 12.83
C LEU A 183 4.36 7.75 13.02
N ILE A 184 3.55 7.98 12.00
CA ILE A 184 2.13 7.62 12.02
C ILE A 184 1.99 6.10 11.99
N CYS A 185 1.17 5.54 12.88
CA CYS A 185 0.85 4.11 12.85
C CYS A 185 -0.17 3.81 11.74
N PHE A 186 0.10 2.78 10.95
CA PHE A 186 -0.77 2.29 9.88
C PHE A 186 -1.06 0.80 10.07
N SER A 187 -2.14 0.31 9.46
CA SER A 187 -2.47 -1.12 9.41
C SER A 187 -2.93 -1.47 8.01
N GLY A 188 -2.52 -2.62 7.52
CA GLY A 188 -2.93 -3.18 6.23
C GLY A 188 -3.06 -4.70 6.28
N SER A 189 -3.77 -5.29 5.30
CA SER A 189 -3.88 -6.74 5.22
C SER A 189 -2.71 -7.39 4.50
N ASP A 190 -2.12 -6.72 3.51
CA ASP A 190 -1.17 -7.32 2.56
C ASP A 190 -1.79 -8.55 1.89
N VAL A 191 -3.05 -8.40 1.49
CA VAL A 191 -3.87 -9.50 1.01
C VAL A 191 -3.57 -9.79 -0.46
N HIS A 192 -3.44 -11.08 -0.77
CA HIS A 192 -3.17 -11.59 -2.11
C HIS A 192 -4.31 -12.46 -2.65
N SER A 193 -5.31 -12.79 -1.81
CA SER A 193 -6.42 -13.65 -2.19
C SER A 193 -7.69 -13.30 -1.43
N VAL A 194 -8.82 -13.25 -2.15
CA VAL A 194 -10.16 -13.06 -1.54
C VAL A 194 -10.55 -14.17 -0.58
N ARG A 195 -9.86 -15.32 -0.60
CA ARG A 195 -10.07 -16.43 0.34
C ARG A 195 -9.61 -16.08 1.77
N TYR A 196 -8.74 -15.08 1.90
CA TYR A 196 -8.10 -14.72 3.17
C TYR A 196 -8.19 -13.21 3.40
N LEU A 197 -9.43 -12.67 3.47
CA LEU A 197 -9.64 -11.28 3.87
C LEU A 197 -9.39 -11.18 5.38
N LEU A 198 -8.19 -10.74 5.74
CA LEU A 198 -7.68 -10.74 7.12
C LEU A 198 -8.25 -9.62 8.00
N GLY A 199 -9.01 -8.71 7.40
CA GLY A 199 -9.69 -7.64 8.14
C GLY A 199 -8.78 -6.48 8.57
N GLY A 200 -7.64 -6.29 7.88
CA GLY A 200 -6.72 -5.18 8.11
C GLY A 200 -7.19 -3.85 7.55
N GLY A 201 -6.32 -2.86 7.63
CA GLY A 201 -6.59 -1.51 7.20
C GLY A 201 -6.83 -0.55 8.35
N ILE A 202 -7.45 0.57 8.03
CA ILE A 202 -7.77 1.63 9.00
C ILE A 202 -9.26 1.98 8.97
N ALA A 203 -9.77 2.56 10.04
CA ALA A 203 -11.16 2.98 10.08
C ALA A 203 -11.32 4.40 10.63
N PHE A 204 -12.40 5.06 10.16
CA PHE A 204 -12.73 6.45 10.43
C PHE A 204 -14.14 6.60 11.02
N GLU A 205 -14.36 7.68 11.75
CA GLU A 205 -15.71 8.07 12.21
C GLU A 205 -16.57 8.66 11.08
N LYS A 206 -15.93 9.36 10.15
CA LYS A 206 -16.55 9.94 8.95
C LYS A 206 -16.02 9.28 7.71
N LYS A 207 -16.90 9.09 6.69
CA LYS A 207 -16.47 8.53 5.41
C LYS A 207 -15.47 9.46 4.74
N PRO A 208 -14.23 8.98 4.44
CA PRO A 208 -13.28 9.76 3.66
C PRO A 208 -13.84 10.07 2.26
N LYS A 209 -13.55 11.25 1.74
CA LYS A 209 -14.02 11.70 0.42
C LYS A 209 -13.02 11.44 -0.70
N SER A 210 -11.76 11.28 -0.37
CA SER A 210 -10.65 11.06 -1.30
C SER A 210 -9.45 10.45 -0.59
N LEU A 211 -8.44 10.00 -1.34
CA LEU A 211 -7.16 9.55 -0.77
C LEU A 211 -6.45 10.69 -0.01
N ASP A 212 -6.51 11.91 -0.53
CA ASP A 212 -5.96 13.09 0.15
C ASP A 212 -6.67 13.38 1.49
N ASP A 213 -7.98 13.17 1.58
CA ASP A 213 -8.75 13.27 2.83
C ASP A 213 -8.33 12.19 3.84
N ILE A 214 -8.09 10.96 3.38
CA ILE A 214 -7.50 9.88 4.17
C ILE A 214 -6.16 10.33 4.73
N ILE A 215 -5.23 10.78 3.89
CA ILE A 215 -3.89 11.21 4.28
C ILE A 215 -3.96 12.37 5.28
N LYS A 216 -4.81 13.37 5.05
CA LYS A 216 -5.01 14.49 5.98
C LYS A 216 -5.51 14.03 7.35
N THR A 217 -6.43 13.06 7.37
CA THR A 217 -7.02 12.55 8.61
C THR A 217 -6.01 11.69 9.38
N VAL A 218 -5.24 10.85 8.71
CA VAL A 218 -4.19 10.04 9.37
C VAL A 218 -3.04 10.91 9.87
N LYS A 219 -2.69 12.01 9.20
CA LYS A 219 -1.71 13.00 9.69
C LYS A 219 -2.14 13.65 11.01
N LYS A 220 -3.44 13.73 11.27
CA LYS A 220 -4.00 14.17 12.56
C LYS A 220 -4.12 13.05 13.58
N ARG A 221 -3.79 11.81 13.18
CA ARG A 221 -3.96 10.59 14.00
C ARG A 221 -5.44 10.35 14.40
N GLU A 222 -6.39 10.79 13.59
CA GLU A 222 -7.84 10.65 13.78
C GLU A 222 -8.38 9.39 13.09
N HIS A 223 -7.70 8.26 13.28
CA HIS A 223 -8.08 6.95 12.75
C HIS A 223 -7.78 5.85 13.76
N ILE A 224 -8.36 4.68 13.56
CA ILE A 224 -8.02 3.47 14.30
C ILE A 224 -7.42 2.42 13.37
N LEU A 225 -6.56 1.57 13.91
CA LEU A 225 -5.99 0.40 13.25
C LEU A 225 -6.99 -0.78 13.37
N LEU A 226 -7.13 -1.56 12.30
CA LEU A 226 -8.00 -2.75 12.25
C LEU A 226 -7.20 -4.02 12.42
#